data_01b931a2256ad46397a04397969b139b
#
_entry.id   01b931a2256ad46397a04397969b139b
#
_cell.length_a   1.000
_cell.length_b   1.000
_cell.length_c   1.000
_cell.angle_alpha   90.00
_cell.angle_beta   90.00
_cell.angle_gamma   90.00
#
_symmetry.space_group_name_H-M   'P 1'
#
loop_
_entity.id
_entity.type
_entity.pdbx_description
1 polymer ?
#
loop_
_entity_poly.entity_id
_entity_poly.type
_entity_poly.pdbx_seq_one_letter_code
_entity_poly.pdbx_strand_id
1 'polypeptide(L)'
;MTELCPNAKATILAIAGKIDHLHIICTKQFFYKDTGAQSVLAVNVSSIREKGTYDGTCVLRAGDHPFITHDSYIRYKDAVVMKVEKLISAVNSGEITVMENVSDEVFGRILAGFEKSEYTKTNIKKLLRKLSQE
;
A
#
# COMPACT_ATOMS: atom_id res chain seq x y z
N MET A 1 -18.78 12.33 4.16
CA MET A 1 -17.37 12.40 3.72
C MET A 1 -16.57 11.37 4.49
N THR A 2 -15.79 10.57 3.77
CA THR A 2 -15.00 9.53 4.41
C THR A 2 -13.70 10.11 4.94
N GLU A 3 -13.47 9.99 6.23
CA GLU A 3 -12.23 10.41 6.85
C GLU A 3 -11.19 9.29 6.74
N LEU A 4 -9.93 9.68 6.58
CA LEU A 4 -8.84 8.72 6.60
C LEU A 4 -8.52 8.31 8.04
N CYS A 5 -8.70 7.02 8.32
CA CYS A 5 -8.15 6.42 9.53
C CYS A 5 -6.93 5.62 9.08
N PRO A 6 -5.70 6.13 9.27
CA PRO A 6 -4.50 5.48 8.72
C PRO A 6 -4.15 4.22 9.51
N ASN A 7 -4.89 3.18 9.20
CA ASN A 7 -4.74 1.85 9.79
C ASN A 7 -4.52 0.81 8.71
N ALA A 8 -4.12 -0.38 9.11
CA ALA A 8 -4.00 -1.51 8.20
C ALA A 8 -5.30 -1.73 7.41
N LYS A 9 -5.19 -2.12 6.15
CA LYS A 9 -6.24 -2.34 5.15
C LYS A 9 -6.83 -1.07 4.53
N ALA A 10 -6.56 0.11 5.08
CA ALA A 10 -7.05 1.35 4.47
C ALA A 10 -6.45 1.50 3.07
N THR A 11 -7.27 1.97 2.15
CA THR A 11 -6.85 2.19 0.77
C THR A 11 -7.02 3.65 0.39
N ILE A 12 -6.07 4.15 -0.38
CA ILE A 12 -6.08 5.52 -0.86
C ILE A 12 -5.72 5.55 -2.34
N LEU A 13 -6.30 6.51 -3.05
CA LEU A 13 -5.99 6.74 -4.44
C LEU A 13 -5.19 8.04 -4.53
N ALA A 14 -3.94 7.93 -4.94
CA ALA A 14 -3.07 9.09 -5.10
C ALA A 14 -2.87 9.38 -6.58
N ILE A 15 -2.90 10.64 -6.95
CA ILE A 15 -2.66 11.09 -8.32
C ILE A 15 -1.16 11.32 -8.48
N ALA A 16 -0.53 10.59 -9.42
CA ALA A 16 0.88 10.77 -9.75
C ALA A 16 0.96 11.15 -11.22
N GLY A 17 1.09 12.46 -11.48
CA GLY A 17 1.05 12.96 -12.84
C GLY A 17 -0.34 12.80 -13.45
N LYS A 18 -0.45 12.03 -14.53
CA LYS A 18 -1.72 11.81 -15.23
C LYS A 18 -2.39 10.49 -14.87
N ILE A 19 -1.77 9.69 -13.98
CA ILE A 19 -2.24 8.35 -13.65
C ILE A 19 -2.51 8.26 -12.15
N ASP A 20 -3.69 7.77 -11.81
CA ASP A 20 -4.05 7.51 -10.42
C ASP A 20 -3.47 6.15 -10.01
N HIS A 21 -2.89 6.09 -8.82
CA HIS A 21 -2.34 4.86 -8.27
C HIS A 21 -3.04 4.50 -6.96
N LEU A 22 -3.56 3.28 -6.91
CA LEU A 22 -4.13 2.74 -5.69
C LEU A 22 -3.01 2.32 -4.75
N HIS A 23 -3.08 2.77 -3.50
CA HIS A 23 -2.14 2.39 -2.45
C HIS A 23 -2.90 1.71 -1.33
N ILE A 24 -2.27 0.71 -0.72
CA ILE A 24 -2.84 -0.03 0.40
C ILE A 24 -1.95 0.19 1.61
N ILE A 25 -2.55 0.68 2.71
CA ILE A 25 -1.84 0.86 3.97
C ILE A 25 -1.76 -0.49 4.65
N CYS A 26 -0.54 -0.95 4.95
CA CYS A 26 -0.28 -2.30 5.39
C CYS A 26 -0.02 -2.45 6.87
N THR A 27 0.13 -1.35 7.61
CA THR A 27 0.43 -1.39 9.05
C THR A 27 -0.47 -0.43 9.81
N LYS A 28 -0.56 -0.66 11.11
CA LYS A 28 -1.04 0.37 12.03
C LYS A 28 0.01 1.48 12.09
N GLN A 29 -0.35 2.61 12.69
CA GLN A 29 0.58 3.71 12.90
C GLN A 29 1.71 3.26 13.83
N PHE A 30 2.93 3.67 13.48
CA PHE A 30 4.11 3.42 14.33
C PHE A 30 5.05 4.61 14.22
N PHE A 31 5.82 4.86 15.27
CA PHE A 31 6.85 5.88 15.20
C PHE A 31 8.02 5.35 14.36
N TYR A 32 8.39 6.08 13.32
CA TYR A 32 9.49 5.70 12.44
C TYR A 32 10.63 6.71 12.58
N LYS A 33 11.79 6.20 12.95
CA LYS A 33 12.96 7.05 13.24
C LYS A 33 13.35 7.90 12.02
N ASP A 34 13.35 7.31 10.83
CA ASP A 34 13.78 8.02 9.62
C ASP A 34 12.84 9.16 9.22
N THR A 35 11.56 9.07 9.56
CA THR A 35 10.61 10.16 9.32
C THR A 35 10.48 11.08 10.53
N GLY A 36 10.90 10.61 11.71
CA GLY A 36 10.77 11.35 12.95
C GLY A 36 9.33 11.54 13.42
N ALA A 37 8.39 10.72 12.96
CA ALA A 37 6.96 10.92 13.20
C ALA A 37 6.18 9.61 13.13
N GLN A 38 4.92 9.66 13.56
CA GLN A 38 3.98 8.56 13.34
C GLN A 38 3.80 8.33 11.85
N SER A 39 3.92 7.09 11.43
CA SER A 39 3.97 6.71 10.02
C SER A 39 3.22 5.41 9.78
N VAL A 40 2.98 5.11 8.53
CA VAL A 40 2.42 3.82 8.08
C VAL A 40 3.22 3.33 6.88
N LEU A 41 3.24 2.01 6.69
CA LEU A 41 3.82 1.41 5.50
C LEU A 41 2.72 1.25 4.45
N ALA A 42 2.99 1.67 3.23
CA ALA A 42 2.06 1.53 2.13
C ALA A 42 2.75 0.89 0.92
N VAL A 43 1.95 0.23 0.11
CA VAL A 43 2.39 -0.40 -1.13
C VAL A 43 1.39 -0.04 -2.23
N ASN A 44 1.88 0.10 -3.47
CA ASN A 44 0.99 0.46 -4.57
C ASN A 44 0.68 -0.71 -5.48
N VAL A 45 -0.43 -0.56 -6.19
CA VAL A 45 -0.93 -1.53 -7.17
C VAL A 45 -0.66 -1.00 -8.57
N SER A 46 -0.20 -1.87 -9.45
CA SER A 46 0.07 -1.51 -10.84
C SER A 46 -0.59 -2.52 -11.78
N SER A 47 -1.07 -2.04 -12.92
CA SER A 47 -1.67 -2.92 -13.94
C SER A 47 -0.63 -3.83 -14.56
N ILE A 48 -1.01 -5.08 -14.81
CA ILE A 48 -0.18 -6.02 -15.56
C ILE A 48 -0.36 -5.71 -17.04
N ARG A 49 0.75 -5.46 -17.72
CA ARG A 49 0.77 -5.20 -19.15
C ARG A 49 1.18 -6.47 -19.90
N GLU A 50 0.70 -6.62 -21.11
CA GLU A 50 1.00 -7.79 -21.94
C GLU A 50 2.50 -8.01 -22.16
N LYS A 51 3.24 -6.91 -22.25
CA LYS A 51 4.69 -6.95 -22.46
C LYS A 51 5.42 -6.43 -21.24
N GLY A 52 6.45 -7.13 -20.83
CA GLY A 52 7.31 -6.73 -19.75
C GLY A 52 7.26 -7.71 -18.59
N THR A 53 8.19 -7.51 -17.66
CA THR A 53 8.28 -8.30 -16.45
C THR A 53 7.59 -7.56 -15.30
N TYR A 54 7.02 -8.31 -14.40
CA TYR A 54 6.41 -7.76 -13.19
C TYR A 54 6.61 -8.73 -12.04
N ASP A 55 6.48 -8.21 -10.82
CA ASP A 55 6.55 -9.02 -9.61
C ASP A 55 5.24 -9.82 -9.47
N GLY A 56 5.29 -11.09 -9.76
CA GLY A 56 4.13 -11.98 -9.71
C GLY A 56 3.81 -12.53 -8.32
N THR A 57 4.45 -12.02 -7.28
CA THR A 57 4.27 -12.55 -5.91
C THR A 57 2.84 -12.44 -5.43
N CYS A 58 2.18 -11.31 -5.69
CA CYS A 58 0.77 -11.10 -5.33
C CYS A 58 0.06 -10.41 -6.48
N VAL A 59 -0.80 -11.18 -7.16
CA VAL A 59 -1.61 -10.67 -8.27
C VAL A 59 -3.04 -10.48 -7.78
N LEU A 60 -3.59 -9.30 -8.06
CA LEU A 60 -4.97 -8.97 -7.77
C LEU A 60 -5.77 -9.00 -9.07
N ARG A 61 -6.99 -9.50 -9.00
CA ARG A 61 -7.86 -9.63 -10.17
C ARG A 61 -9.05 -8.70 -10.05
N ALA A 62 -9.73 -8.47 -11.16
CA ALA A 62 -10.98 -7.73 -11.16
C ALA A 62 -11.92 -8.31 -10.08
N GLY A 63 -12.44 -7.44 -9.23
CA GLY A 63 -13.30 -7.85 -8.11
C GLY A 63 -12.61 -7.94 -6.76
N ASP A 64 -11.28 -7.97 -6.71
CA ASP A 64 -10.54 -7.97 -5.43
C ASP A 64 -10.67 -6.63 -4.70
N HIS A 65 -10.91 -5.58 -5.45
CA HIS A 65 -11.24 -4.25 -4.93
C HIS A 65 -12.06 -3.52 -6.00
N PRO A 66 -13.02 -2.66 -5.62
CA PRO A 66 -13.84 -1.94 -6.61
C PRO A 66 -13.04 -1.16 -7.66
N PHE A 67 -11.88 -0.64 -7.30
CA PHE A 67 -11.02 0.10 -8.23
C PHE A 67 -10.27 -0.82 -9.20
N ILE A 68 -10.12 -2.11 -8.90
CA ILE A 68 -9.37 -3.05 -9.73
C ILE A 68 -10.31 -3.69 -10.73
N THR A 69 -10.14 -3.34 -12.01
CA THR A 69 -10.99 -3.78 -13.12
C THR A 69 -10.29 -4.76 -14.05
N HIS A 70 -8.99 -4.98 -13.88
CA HIS A 70 -8.19 -5.92 -14.66
C HIS A 70 -7.03 -6.40 -13.81
N ASP A 71 -6.35 -7.44 -14.26
CA ASP A 71 -5.25 -8.05 -13.51
C ASP A 71 -4.19 -7.00 -13.18
N SER A 72 -3.79 -6.99 -11.91
CA SER A 72 -2.86 -6.02 -11.36
C SER A 72 -1.91 -6.75 -10.40
N TYR A 73 -0.81 -6.11 -10.04
CA TYR A 73 0.14 -6.71 -9.12
C TYR A 73 0.57 -5.70 -8.05
N ILE A 74 1.00 -6.23 -6.92
CA ILE A 74 1.53 -5.41 -5.82
C ILE A 74 2.99 -5.12 -6.09
N ARG A 75 3.36 -3.85 -6.11
CA ARG A 75 4.73 -3.42 -6.35
C ARG A 75 5.49 -3.34 -5.03
N TYR A 76 5.96 -4.49 -4.56
CA TYR A 76 6.71 -4.55 -3.30
C TYR A 76 7.99 -3.71 -3.33
N LYS A 77 8.60 -3.59 -4.49
CA LYS A 77 9.79 -2.77 -4.69
C LYS A 77 9.55 -1.30 -4.31
N ASP A 78 8.34 -0.82 -4.48
CA ASP A 78 7.97 0.58 -4.22
C ASP A 78 7.26 0.77 -2.87
N ALA A 79 7.30 -0.21 -1.99
CA ALA A 79 6.78 -0.06 -0.64
C ALA A 79 7.47 1.12 0.05
N VAL A 80 6.69 1.96 0.71
CA VAL A 80 7.17 3.21 1.26
C VAL A 80 6.55 3.51 2.61
N VAL A 81 7.33 4.10 3.51
CA VAL A 81 6.84 4.57 4.80
C VAL A 81 6.42 6.03 4.62
N MET A 82 5.18 6.32 4.97
CA MET A 82 4.57 7.65 4.81
C MET A 82 4.19 8.22 6.16
N LYS A 83 4.45 9.52 6.36
CA LYS A 83 4.01 10.21 7.58
C LYS A 83 2.48 10.32 7.59
N VAL A 84 1.88 9.97 8.71
CA VAL A 84 0.41 10.05 8.87
C VAL A 84 -0.09 11.48 8.66
N GLU A 85 0.59 12.47 9.22
CA GLU A 85 0.16 13.87 9.09
C GLU A 85 0.15 14.34 7.62
N LYS A 86 1.08 13.86 6.80
CA LYS A 86 1.11 14.20 5.37
C LYS A 86 -0.03 13.55 4.61
N LEU A 87 -0.37 12.31 4.96
CA LEU A 87 -1.51 11.62 4.37
C LEU A 87 -2.82 12.34 4.68
N ILE A 88 -3.01 12.71 5.95
CA ILE A 88 -4.22 13.42 6.38
C ILE A 88 -4.31 14.77 5.67
N SER A 89 -3.21 15.50 5.59
CA SER A 89 -3.15 16.79 4.89
C SER A 89 -3.50 16.63 3.40
N ALA A 90 -2.98 15.60 2.75
CA ALA A 90 -3.24 15.35 1.33
C ALA A 90 -4.70 14.95 1.08
N VAL A 91 -5.32 14.22 2.00
CA VAL A 91 -6.75 13.90 1.92
C VAL A 91 -7.57 15.18 2.06
N ASN A 92 -7.24 16.02 3.04
CA ASN A 92 -7.96 17.27 3.28
C ASN A 92 -7.84 18.25 2.12
N SER A 93 -6.72 18.25 1.42
CA SER A 93 -6.50 19.13 0.25
C SER A 93 -7.09 18.57 -1.05
N GLY A 94 -7.54 17.32 -1.05
CA GLY A 94 -8.08 16.66 -2.23
C GLY A 94 -7.04 16.01 -3.13
N GLU A 95 -5.77 16.03 -2.75
CA GLU A 95 -4.71 15.36 -3.52
C GLU A 95 -4.82 13.84 -3.47
N ILE A 96 -5.37 13.32 -2.38
CA ILE A 96 -5.57 11.88 -2.15
C ILE A 96 -7.03 11.63 -1.83
N THR A 97 -7.60 10.61 -2.43
CA THR A 97 -8.97 10.18 -2.17
C THR A 97 -8.95 8.87 -1.36
N VAL A 98 -9.76 8.82 -0.29
CA VAL A 98 -9.92 7.60 0.50
C VAL A 98 -10.86 6.66 -0.25
N MET A 99 -10.43 5.41 -0.40
CA MET A 99 -11.17 4.36 -1.09
C MET A 99 -11.65 3.30 -0.09
N GLU A 100 -12.44 2.35 -0.56
CA GLU A 100 -12.86 1.23 0.28
C GLU A 100 -11.68 0.37 0.70
N ASN A 101 -11.72 -0.15 1.93
CA ASN A 101 -10.68 -1.06 2.42
C ASN A 101 -10.68 -2.35 1.61
N VAL A 102 -9.51 -2.97 1.47
CA VAL A 102 -9.44 -4.33 0.91
C VAL A 102 -10.05 -5.32 1.92
N SER A 103 -10.50 -6.46 1.40
CA SER A 103 -11.00 -7.53 2.25
C SER A 103 -9.88 -8.16 3.08
N ASP A 104 -10.24 -8.88 4.14
CA ASP A 104 -9.25 -9.57 4.97
C ASP A 104 -8.47 -10.61 4.16
N GLU A 105 -9.13 -11.30 3.23
CA GLU A 105 -8.48 -12.30 2.38
C GLU A 105 -7.44 -11.66 1.48
N VAL A 106 -7.79 -10.56 0.81
CA VAL A 106 -6.86 -9.84 -0.06
C VAL A 106 -5.71 -9.27 0.77
N PHE A 107 -6.02 -8.68 1.92
CA PHE A 107 -5.00 -8.12 2.80
C PHE A 107 -4.00 -9.16 3.27
N GLY A 108 -4.48 -10.36 3.64
CA GLY A 108 -3.61 -11.46 4.05
C GLY A 108 -2.63 -11.87 2.95
N ARG A 109 -3.10 -11.92 1.70
CA ARG A 109 -2.23 -12.23 0.56
C ARG A 109 -1.16 -11.15 0.35
N ILE A 110 -1.56 -9.88 0.50
CA ILE A 110 -0.61 -8.76 0.35
C ILE A 110 0.47 -8.83 1.42
N LEU A 111 0.08 -9.03 2.68
CA LEU A 111 1.05 -9.10 3.79
C LEU A 111 2.03 -10.27 3.63
N ALA A 112 1.52 -11.44 3.25
CA ALA A 112 2.36 -12.62 3.04
C ALA A 112 3.39 -12.38 1.93
N GLY A 113 3.04 -11.59 0.94
CA GLY A 113 3.91 -11.33 -0.20
C GLY A 113 5.17 -10.53 0.13
N PHE A 114 5.17 -9.73 1.19
CA PHE A 114 6.36 -8.95 1.57
C PHE A 114 7.57 -9.84 1.82
N GLU A 115 7.40 -10.97 2.50
CA GLU A 115 8.52 -11.90 2.75
C GLU A 115 8.86 -12.72 1.52
N LYS A 116 7.88 -13.03 0.68
CA LYS A 116 8.07 -13.87 -0.50
C LYS A 116 8.70 -13.13 -1.67
N SER A 117 8.45 -11.84 -1.81
CA SER A 117 8.93 -11.07 -2.95
C SER A 117 10.44 -10.84 -2.87
N GLU A 118 11.13 -11.12 -3.96
CA GLU A 118 12.54 -10.80 -4.11
C GLU A 118 12.79 -9.31 -4.22
N TYR A 119 11.75 -8.55 -4.55
CA TYR A 119 11.86 -7.11 -4.79
C TYR A 119 11.61 -6.27 -3.54
N THR A 120 11.14 -6.86 -2.46
CA THR A 120 10.97 -6.14 -1.19
C THR A 120 12.34 -5.74 -0.65
N LYS A 121 12.52 -4.45 -0.37
CA LYS A 121 13.78 -3.94 0.17
C LYS A 121 14.05 -4.57 1.54
N THR A 122 15.32 -4.83 1.82
CA THR A 122 15.74 -5.46 3.07
C THR A 122 15.28 -4.68 4.30
N ASN A 123 15.37 -3.34 4.27
CA ASN A 123 14.94 -2.51 5.39
C ASN A 123 13.43 -2.61 5.64
N ILE A 124 12.64 -2.83 4.59
CA ILE A 124 11.19 -3.01 4.74
C ILE A 124 10.89 -4.38 5.39
N LYS A 125 11.58 -5.43 4.96
CA LYS A 125 11.42 -6.75 5.59
C LYS A 125 11.78 -6.71 7.07
N LYS A 126 12.89 -6.03 7.41
CA LYS A 126 13.31 -5.85 8.82
C LYS A 126 12.29 -5.06 9.62
N LEU A 127 11.75 -4.00 9.03
CA LEU A 127 10.72 -3.19 9.69
C LEU A 127 9.50 -4.03 10.04
N LEU A 128 8.98 -4.80 9.08
CA LEU A 128 7.81 -5.63 9.29
C LEU A 128 8.03 -6.70 10.35
N ARG A 129 9.21 -7.31 10.37
CA ARG A 129 9.56 -8.30 11.40
C ARG A 129 9.59 -7.66 12.78
N LYS A 130 10.15 -6.46 12.88
CA LYS A 130 10.19 -5.71 14.15
C LYS A 130 8.78 -5.36 14.63
N LEU A 131 7.92 -4.87 13.74
CA LEU A 131 6.55 -4.51 14.08
C LEU A 131 5.72 -5.72 14.54
N SER A 132 5.98 -6.89 13.99
CA SER A 132 5.26 -8.11 14.36
C SER A 132 5.64 -8.64 15.74
N GLN A 133 6.74 -8.15 16.31
CA GLN A 133 7.22 -8.53 17.64
C GLN A 133 6.68 -7.62 18.75
N GLU A 134 6.00 -6.56 18.40
CA GLU A 134 5.46 -5.59 19.37
C GLU A 134 4.07 -5.96 19.85
#